data_aad97fcbc882d03ea4d5b952de5f791e
#
_entry.id   aad97fcbc882d03ea4d5b952de5f791e
#
_cell.length_a   1.000
_cell.length_b   1.000
_cell.length_c   1.000
_cell.angle_alpha   90.00
_cell.angle_beta   90.00
_cell.angle_gamma   90.00
#
_symmetry.space_group_name_H-M   'P 1'
#
loop_
_entity.id
_entity.type
_entity.pdbx_description
1 polymer ?
#
loop_
_entity_poly.entity_id
_entity_poly.type
_entity_poly.pdbx_seq_one_letter_code
_entity_poly.pdbx_strand_id
1 'polypeptide(L)'
;MTYLGFFGGKGNENFCRLACCCNNNNVSLHENIFHVKQPLNNMKTFNAKEVKDQVVQWIRDWFEENGKGCNAVIGISGGKDSSVVAGLCVEALGKDRVIGVTMPNGVQKDISDSMKLINHLGIRYCCVNIGDTFNTLMAAVKVQLGTLGTEVSNQTIINLPPRLRMSTLYAVSQSLNGRVANTCNLSEDWVGYSTRYGDAAGDFSPLGGLTVQEVKAIGKELGLPIELVEKTPADGLTDKSDEDNLGFTYVVLDHYIRTGECDDPVTKARIDDKHVKNLFKLKPIPHFEYCTPMGE
;
A
#
# COMPACT_ATOMS: atom_id res chain seq x y z
N MET A 1 20.29 27.87 -3.76
CA MET A 1 19.95 28.37 -5.10
C MET A 1 18.53 27.96 -5.40
N THR A 2 17.64 28.93 -5.40
CA THR A 2 16.19 28.83 -5.45
C THR A 2 15.76 28.81 -6.93
N TYR A 3 14.98 27.84 -7.36
CA TYR A 3 14.24 27.93 -8.62
C TYR A 3 12.74 27.94 -8.33
N LEU A 4 12.19 29.13 -8.38
CA LEU A 4 10.76 29.41 -8.52
C LEU A 4 10.48 29.60 -10.02
N GLY A 5 9.72 28.71 -10.63
CA GLY A 5 9.16 28.87 -11.97
C GLY A 5 7.68 29.20 -11.86
N PHE A 6 7.32 30.44 -12.16
CA PHE A 6 5.93 30.89 -12.32
C PHE A 6 5.36 30.33 -13.63
N PHE A 7 4.22 29.65 -13.56
CA PHE A 7 3.30 29.53 -14.70
C PHE A 7 1.98 30.20 -14.34
N GLY A 8 1.75 31.33 -14.99
CA GLY A 8 0.47 31.98 -15.01
C GLY A 8 -0.46 31.31 -16.04
N GLY A 9 -1.63 30.89 -15.60
CA GLY A 9 -2.74 30.45 -16.44
C GLY A 9 -4.05 30.95 -15.85
N LYS A 10 -4.79 31.73 -16.64
CA LYS A 10 -6.05 32.41 -16.27
C LYS A 10 -7.19 31.40 -16.01
N GLY A 11 -7.89 31.60 -14.92
CA GLY A 11 -9.34 31.63 -14.81
C GLY A 11 -10.10 30.32 -14.83
N ASN A 12 -10.53 29.84 -13.66
CA ASN A 12 -11.95 29.52 -13.45
C ASN A 12 -12.30 29.71 -11.98
N GLU A 13 -13.12 30.72 -11.73
CA GLU A 13 -13.69 31.06 -10.42
C GLU A 13 -14.79 30.06 -10.07
N ASN A 14 -14.44 28.94 -9.45
CA ASN A 14 -15.42 28.03 -8.80
C ASN A 14 -14.79 27.10 -7.76
N PHE A 15 -13.74 27.54 -7.09
CA PHE A 15 -13.18 26.81 -5.95
C PHE A 15 -13.11 27.73 -4.73
N CYS A 16 -14.24 28.10 -4.18
CA CYS A 16 -14.30 28.59 -2.79
C CYS A 16 -15.75 28.72 -2.33
N ARG A 17 -16.35 27.60 -1.93
CA ARG A 17 -17.51 27.59 -1.00
C ARG A 17 -17.52 26.26 -0.25
N LEU A 18 -16.56 26.05 0.62
CA LEU A 18 -16.78 25.26 1.83
C LEU A 18 -16.92 26.28 2.97
N ALA A 19 -18.14 26.72 3.14
CA ALA A 19 -18.52 27.55 4.27
C ALA A 19 -18.30 26.76 5.56
N CYS A 20 -17.40 27.26 6.38
CA CYS A 20 -17.22 26.86 7.78
C CYS A 20 -18.47 27.30 8.55
N CYS A 21 -19.52 26.49 8.57
CA CYS A 21 -20.61 26.62 9.55
C CYS A 21 -20.13 26.00 10.84
N CYS A 22 -19.64 26.82 11.75
CA CYS A 22 -19.53 26.48 13.16
C CYS A 22 -20.94 26.28 13.71
N ASN A 23 -21.45 25.06 13.62
CA ASN A 23 -22.60 24.63 14.41
C ASN A 23 -22.13 23.50 15.33
N ASN A 24 -22.35 23.69 16.63
CA ASN A 24 -22.05 22.77 17.73
C ASN A 24 -22.76 21.42 17.54
N ASN A 25 -22.23 20.56 16.72
CA ASN A 25 -22.41 19.14 16.78
C ASN A 25 -21.08 18.51 16.36
N ASN A 26 -20.30 18.13 17.37
CA ASN A 26 -19.08 17.35 17.21
C ASN A 26 -19.37 16.01 16.51
N VAL A 27 -19.36 16.03 15.21
CA VAL A 27 -19.16 14.83 14.38
C VAL A 27 -17.98 15.13 13.48
N SER A 28 -16.82 14.67 13.90
CA SER A 28 -15.57 14.80 13.17
C SER A 28 -15.71 14.14 11.80
N LEU A 29 -15.42 14.90 10.74
CA LEU A 29 -15.31 14.43 9.35
C LEU A 29 -14.30 13.26 9.17
N HIS A 30 -13.56 12.92 10.21
CA HIS A 30 -12.57 11.84 10.23
C HIS A 30 -13.12 10.47 10.61
N GLU A 31 -14.36 10.36 11.09
CA GLU A 31 -14.94 9.05 11.45
C GLU A 31 -15.54 8.28 10.25
N ASN A 32 -15.67 8.92 9.08
CA ASN A 32 -16.30 8.30 7.92
C ASN A 32 -15.39 7.45 7.02
N ILE A 33 -14.09 7.33 7.31
CA ILE A 33 -13.19 6.57 6.43
C ILE A 33 -13.25 5.05 6.70
N PHE A 34 -13.73 4.62 7.88
CA PHE A 34 -13.75 3.19 8.24
C PHE A 34 -15.06 2.68 8.87
N HIS A 35 -16.11 3.51 8.93
CA HIS A 35 -17.44 3.05 9.34
C HIS A 35 -18.42 3.07 8.18
N VAL A 36 -18.18 2.26 7.16
CA VAL A 36 -19.28 1.81 6.31
C VAL A 36 -20.06 0.78 7.09
N LYS A 37 -20.88 1.23 8.04
CA LYS A 37 -22.07 0.47 8.44
C LYS A 37 -23.04 0.52 7.26
N GLN A 38 -22.76 -0.26 6.21
CA GLN A 38 -23.83 -0.62 5.30
C GLN A 38 -24.79 -1.52 6.09
N PRO A 39 -26.10 -1.23 6.07
CA PRO A 39 -27.06 -2.12 6.70
C PRO A 39 -26.93 -3.52 6.07
N LEU A 40 -26.84 -4.54 6.91
CA LEU A 40 -26.64 -5.97 6.57
C LEU A 40 -27.59 -6.56 5.52
N ASN A 41 -28.59 -5.80 5.08
CA ASN A 41 -29.65 -6.29 4.18
C ASN A 41 -29.31 -6.25 2.68
N ASN A 42 -28.10 -5.84 2.24
CA ASN A 42 -27.70 -5.82 0.83
C ASN A 42 -26.21 -6.13 0.63
N MET A 43 -25.68 -7.16 1.29
CA MET A 43 -24.35 -7.67 0.91
C MET A 43 -24.48 -8.33 -0.47
N LYS A 44 -24.11 -7.61 -1.53
CA LYS A 44 -23.84 -8.22 -2.84
C LYS A 44 -22.74 -9.25 -2.63
N THR A 45 -22.97 -10.46 -3.11
CA THR A 45 -21.93 -11.49 -3.18
C THR A 45 -20.76 -10.92 -3.98
N PHE A 46 -19.54 -11.07 -3.46
CA PHE A 46 -18.33 -10.62 -4.16
C PHE A 46 -18.21 -11.27 -5.53
N ASN A 47 -18.12 -10.44 -6.57
CA ASN A 47 -17.91 -10.87 -7.95
C ASN A 47 -16.54 -10.38 -8.43
N ALA A 48 -15.58 -11.30 -8.52
CA ALA A 48 -14.19 -10.96 -8.85
C ALA A 48 -14.06 -10.22 -10.18
N LYS A 49 -14.82 -10.64 -11.20
CA LYS A 49 -14.80 -10.00 -12.53
C LYS A 49 -15.32 -8.56 -12.46
N GLU A 50 -16.48 -8.36 -11.82
CA GLU A 50 -17.08 -7.02 -11.69
C GLU A 50 -16.15 -6.07 -10.91
N VAL A 51 -15.61 -6.55 -9.78
CA VAL A 51 -14.70 -5.73 -8.95
C VAL A 51 -13.38 -5.46 -9.66
N LYS A 52 -12.82 -6.44 -10.37
CA LYS A 52 -11.65 -6.25 -11.23
C LYS A 52 -11.89 -5.13 -12.24
N ASP A 53 -13.01 -5.18 -12.97
CA ASP A 53 -13.36 -4.19 -13.98
C ASP A 53 -13.53 -2.78 -13.35
N GLN A 54 -14.10 -2.70 -12.14
CA GLN A 54 -14.21 -1.44 -11.38
C GLN A 54 -12.85 -0.88 -10.96
N VAL A 55 -11.94 -1.71 -10.46
CA VAL A 55 -10.59 -1.28 -10.08
C VAL A 55 -9.79 -0.84 -11.31
N VAL A 56 -9.90 -1.55 -12.41
CA VAL A 56 -9.25 -1.18 -13.68
C VAL A 56 -9.74 0.18 -14.16
N GLN A 57 -11.06 0.44 -14.10
CA GLN A 57 -11.60 1.73 -14.46
C GLN A 57 -11.15 2.83 -13.49
N TRP A 58 -11.17 2.56 -12.18
CA TRP A 58 -10.67 3.49 -11.17
C TRP A 58 -9.20 3.88 -11.39
N ILE A 59 -8.33 2.93 -11.78
CA ILE A 59 -6.93 3.23 -12.12
C ILE A 59 -6.86 4.16 -13.33
N ARG A 60 -7.67 3.94 -14.38
CA ARG A 60 -7.71 4.82 -15.56
C ARG A 60 -8.09 6.25 -15.20
N ASP A 61 -9.17 6.40 -14.42
CA ASP A 61 -9.68 7.69 -13.98
C ASP A 61 -8.67 8.42 -13.10
N TRP A 62 -8.06 7.69 -12.14
CA TRP A 62 -7.04 8.25 -11.28
C TRP A 62 -5.82 8.76 -12.06
N PHE A 63 -5.36 8.01 -13.06
CA PHE A 63 -4.22 8.44 -13.88
C PHE A 63 -4.58 9.61 -14.80
N GLU A 64 -5.82 9.70 -15.29
CA GLU A 64 -6.25 10.85 -16.08
C GLU A 64 -6.22 12.14 -15.26
N GLU A 65 -6.58 12.09 -13.99
CA GLU A 65 -6.62 13.24 -13.08
C GLU A 65 -5.24 13.58 -12.48
N ASN A 66 -4.47 12.55 -12.05
CA ASN A 66 -3.30 12.73 -11.21
C ASN A 66 -1.97 12.33 -11.87
N GLY A 67 -2.03 11.73 -13.05
CA GLY A 67 -0.84 11.18 -13.71
C GLY A 67 -1.00 10.99 -15.20
N LYS A 68 -1.63 11.94 -15.89
CA LYS A 68 -1.83 11.84 -17.34
C LYS A 68 -0.51 11.65 -18.08
N GLY A 69 -0.39 10.54 -18.81
CA GLY A 69 0.83 10.17 -19.51
C GLY A 69 1.96 9.62 -18.61
N CYS A 70 1.76 9.50 -17.29
CA CYS A 70 2.71 8.90 -16.39
C CYS A 70 2.71 7.37 -16.48
N ASN A 71 3.82 6.75 -16.06
CA ASN A 71 3.94 5.31 -15.89
C ASN A 71 3.46 4.87 -14.49
N ALA A 72 2.90 3.66 -14.37
CA ALA A 72 2.74 3.01 -13.07
C ALA A 72 4.06 2.30 -12.70
N VAL A 73 4.64 2.63 -11.55
CA VAL A 73 5.89 2.03 -11.05
C VAL A 73 5.56 1.16 -9.85
N ILE A 74 5.93 -0.12 -9.93
CA ILE A 74 5.49 -1.14 -8.98
C ILE A 74 6.68 -1.93 -8.47
N GLY A 75 6.79 -2.07 -7.15
CA GLY A 75 7.72 -2.99 -6.53
C GLY A 75 7.25 -4.44 -6.75
N ILE A 76 8.01 -5.23 -7.49
CA ILE A 76 7.68 -6.62 -7.79
C ILE A 76 8.40 -7.55 -6.83
N SER A 77 7.68 -8.05 -5.83
CA SER A 77 8.19 -9.00 -4.85
C SER A 77 8.05 -10.48 -5.27
N GLY A 78 7.22 -10.76 -6.28
CA GLY A 78 6.82 -12.13 -6.63
C GLY A 78 5.72 -12.71 -5.73
N GLY A 79 5.16 -11.91 -4.83
CA GLY A 79 3.97 -12.24 -4.03
C GLY A 79 2.67 -11.86 -4.73
N LYS A 80 1.54 -12.35 -4.16
CA LYS A 80 0.18 -12.16 -4.71
C LYS A 80 -0.17 -10.69 -4.97
N ASP A 81 0.08 -9.81 -3.99
CA ASP A 81 -0.38 -8.43 -4.03
C ASP A 81 0.31 -7.62 -5.12
N SER A 82 1.65 -7.66 -5.16
CA SER A 82 2.41 -7.00 -6.22
C SER A 82 2.08 -7.55 -7.62
N SER A 83 1.74 -8.86 -7.70
CA SER A 83 1.32 -9.49 -8.95
C SER A 83 -0.03 -8.99 -9.43
N VAL A 84 -1.00 -8.89 -8.52
CA VAL A 84 -2.36 -8.42 -8.84
C VAL A 84 -2.35 -6.93 -9.18
N VAL A 85 -1.61 -6.09 -8.43
CA VAL A 85 -1.45 -4.67 -8.76
C VAL A 85 -0.84 -4.48 -10.15
N ALA A 86 0.21 -5.25 -10.48
CA ALA A 86 0.84 -5.18 -11.80
C ALA A 86 -0.11 -5.60 -12.92
N GLY A 87 -0.86 -6.68 -12.73
CA GLY A 87 -1.88 -7.14 -13.69
C GLY A 87 -2.98 -6.12 -13.91
N LEU A 88 -3.53 -5.54 -12.83
CA LEU A 88 -4.54 -4.47 -12.89
C LEU A 88 -4.02 -3.24 -13.63
N CYS A 89 -2.79 -2.81 -13.35
CA CYS A 89 -2.17 -1.68 -14.03
C CYS A 89 -1.93 -1.97 -15.52
N VAL A 90 -1.54 -3.19 -15.88
CA VAL A 90 -1.39 -3.59 -17.30
C VAL A 90 -2.74 -3.56 -18.02
N GLU A 91 -3.80 -4.07 -17.40
CA GLU A 91 -5.15 -4.03 -17.99
C GLU A 91 -5.69 -2.60 -18.11
N ALA A 92 -5.34 -1.73 -17.15
CA ALA A 92 -5.79 -0.34 -17.15
C ALA A 92 -5.04 0.55 -18.16
N LEU A 93 -3.71 0.47 -18.18
CA LEU A 93 -2.82 1.44 -18.83
C LEU A 93 -2.08 0.87 -20.05
N GLY A 94 -2.07 -0.45 -20.22
CA GLY A 94 -1.22 -1.16 -21.16
C GLY A 94 0.21 -1.39 -20.62
N LYS A 95 0.82 -2.50 -21.05
CA LYS A 95 2.13 -2.98 -20.56
C LYS A 95 3.27 -1.96 -20.73
N ASP A 96 3.21 -1.11 -21.75
CA ASP A 96 4.27 -0.14 -22.06
C ASP A 96 4.33 1.01 -21.04
N ARG A 97 3.25 1.21 -20.27
CA ARG A 97 3.13 2.19 -19.18
C ARG A 97 3.28 1.59 -17.80
N VAL A 98 3.66 0.31 -17.69
CA VAL A 98 3.89 -0.36 -16.40
C VAL A 98 5.36 -0.71 -16.29
N ILE A 99 5.97 -0.35 -15.15
CA ILE A 99 7.39 -0.58 -14.88
C ILE A 99 7.51 -1.36 -13.58
N GLY A 100 8.07 -2.56 -13.67
CA GLY A 100 8.41 -3.38 -12.52
C GLY A 100 9.77 -3.00 -11.94
N VAL A 101 9.88 -2.93 -10.62
CA VAL A 101 11.14 -2.74 -9.93
C VAL A 101 11.36 -3.89 -8.95
N THR A 102 12.36 -4.70 -9.18
CA THR A 102 12.79 -5.72 -8.23
C THR A 102 13.87 -5.15 -7.32
N MET A 103 13.76 -5.38 -6.01
CA MET A 103 14.63 -4.76 -5.01
C MET A 103 15.11 -5.78 -3.97
N PRO A 104 15.96 -6.73 -4.39
CA PRO A 104 16.52 -7.70 -3.45
C PRO A 104 17.37 -7.01 -2.39
N ASN A 105 17.37 -7.56 -1.18
CA ASN A 105 18.29 -7.17 -0.11
C ASN A 105 19.41 -8.23 -0.02
N GLY A 106 20.47 -8.04 -0.81
CA GLY A 106 21.49 -9.06 -1.02
C GLY A 106 21.02 -10.17 -1.97
N VAL A 107 21.23 -11.43 -1.60
CA VAL A 107 20.78 -12.61 -2.36
C VAL A 107 19.35 -12.96 -1.95
N GLN A 108 18.43 -12.92 -2.90
CA GLN A 108 17.02 -13.26 -2.68
C GLN A 108 16.69 -14.59 -3.38
N LYS A 109 16.22 -15.58 -2.61
CA LYS A 109 15.96 -16.94 -3.10
C LYS A 109 14.82 -17.02 -4.11
N ASP A 110 13.81 -16.18 -3.96
CA ASP A 110 12.55 -16.18 -4.74
C ASP A 110 12.47 -15.08 -5.81
N ILE A 111 13.62 -14.51 -6.21
CA ILE A 111 13.68 -13.51 -7.29
C ILE A 111 13.11 -14.06 -8.61
N SER A 112 13.17 -15.39 -8.81
CA SER A 112 12.56 -16.07 -9.96
C SER A 112 11.06 -15.85 -10.08
N ASP A 113 10.34 -15.70 -8.96
CA ASP A 113 8.90 -15.44 -8.95
C ASP A 113 8.60 -14.04 -9.49
N SER A 114 9.40 -13.04 -9.09
CA SER A 114 9.33 -11.71 -9.66
C SER A 114 9.55 -11.71 -11.17
N MET A 115 10.57 -12.45 -11.64
CA MET A 115 10.87 -12.57 -13.07
C MET A 115 9.79 -13.32 -13.84
N LYS A 116 9.16 -14.34 -13.23
CA LYS A 116 8.04 -15.06 -13.83
C LYS A 116 6.86 -14.11 -14.10
N LEU A 117 6.51 -13.26 -13.14
CA LEU A 117 5.47 -12.25 -13.32
C LEU A 117 5.81 -11.26 -14.43
N ILE A 118 7.01 -10.69 -14.38
CA ILE A 118 7.49 -9.69 -15.35
C ILE A 118 7.41 -10.25 -16.77
N ASN A 119 7.87 -11.48 -16.97
CA ASN A 119 7.83 -12.16 -18.27
C ASN A 119 6.39 -12.46 -18.69
N HIS A 120 5.53 -12.92 -17.78
CA HIS A 120 4.11 -13.19 -18.05
C HIS A 120 3.37 -11.94 -18.52
N LEU A 121 3.59 -10.81 -17.88
CA LEU A 121 2.95 -9.53 -18.23
C LEU A 121 3.65 -8.81 -19.40
N GLY A 122 4.87 -9.18 -19.74
CA GLY A 122 5.67 -8.54 -20.78
C GLY A 122 5.99 -7.06 -20.51
N ILE A 123 6.14 -6.70 -19.22
CA ILE A 123 6.41 -5.32 -18.79
C ILE A 123 7.90 -5.00 -18.77
N ARG A 124 8.24 -3.72 -18.88
CA ARG A 124 9.61 -3.24 -18.65
C ARG A 124 9.96 -3.33 -17.17
N TYR A 125 11.23 -3.55 -16.86
CA TYR A 125 11.67 -3.63 -15.48
C TYR A 125 13.11 -3.16 -15.28
N CYS A 126 13.44 -2.88 -14.01
CA CYS A 126 14.83 -2.75 -13.54
C CYS A 126 15.00 -3.49 -12.21
N CYS A 127 16.25 -3.83 -11.91
CA CYS A 127 16.63 -4.47 -10.65
C CYS A 127 17.59 -3.56 -9.89
N VAL A 128 17.24 -3.20 -8.65
CA VAL A 128 18.07 -2.40 -7.75
C VAL A 128 18.29 -3.17 -6.47
N ASN A 129 19.48 -3.73 -6.28
CA ASN A 129 19.84 -4.42 -5.04
C ASN A 129 20.07 -3.38 -3.94
N ILE A 130 19.27 -3.45 -2.86
CA ILE A 130 19.36 -2.52 -1.73
C ILE A 130 20.35 -2.98 -0.65
N GLY A 131 20.99 -4.15 -0.80
CA GLY A 131 21.79 -4.80 0.23
C GLY A 131 22.97 -3.96 0.71
N ASP A 132 23.75 -3.38 -0.20
CA ASP A 132 24.89 -2.54 0.16
C ASP A 132 24.44 -1.26 0.86
N THR A 133 23.34 -0.65 0.40
CA THR A 133 22.72 0.53 1.05
C THR A 133 22.23 0.18 2.45
N PHE A 134 21.58 -0.97 2.61
CA PHE A 134 21.12 -1.46 3.91
C PHE A 134 22.29 -1.66 4.87
N ASN A 135 23.33 -2.36 4.44
CA ASN A 135 24.50 -2.66 5.25
C ASN A 135 25.25 -1.38 5.68
N THR A 136 25.45 -0.46 4.73
CA THR A 136 26.15 0.80 4.99
C THR A 136 25.39 1.68 5.97
N LEU A 137 24.08 1.87 5.74
CA LEU A 137 23.26 2.68 6.63
C LEU A 137 23.13 2.03 8.01
N MET A 138 22.95 0.71 8.08
CA MET A 138 22.85 -0.02 9.34
C MET A 138 24.14 0.09 10.16
N ALA A 139 25.31 -0.02 9.51
CA ALA A 139 26.61 0.16 10.18
C ALA A 139 26.76 1.56 10.77
N ALA A 140 26.39 2.60 10.01
CA ALA A 140 26.44 3.98 10.47
C ALA A 140 25.50 4.23 11.66
N VAL A 141 24.27 3.73 11.59
CA VAL A 141 23.27 3.84 12.69
C VAL A 141 23.78 3.12 13.94
N LYS A 142 24.33 1.90 13.79
CA LYS A 142 24.84 1.10 14.91
C LYS A 142 25.97 1.84 15.64
N VAL A 143 26.92 2.43 14.91
CA VAL A 143 28.02 3.22 15.52
C VAL A 143 27.46 4.38 16.34
N GLN A 144 26.55 5.15 15.78
CA GLN A 144 26.02 6.34 16.48
C GLN A 144 25.11 5.97 17.67
N LEU A 145 24.30 4.93 17.57
CA LEU A 145 23.51 4.44 18.71
C LEU A 145 24.40 3.95 19.85
N GLY A 146 25.55 3.33 19.52
CA GLY A 146 26.55 2.94 20.53
C GLY A 146 27.07 4.12 21.35
N THR A 147 27.22 5.30 20.78
CA THR A 147 27.61 6.52 21.51
C THR A 147 26.53 6.99 22.50
N LEU A 148 25.28 6.58 22.28
CA LEU A 148 24.13 6.85 23.15
C LEU A 148 23.88 5.72 24.16
N GLY A 149 24.75 4.69 24.18
CA GLY A 149 24.58 3.51 25.05
C GLY A 149 23.40 2.62 24.66
N THR A 150 22.99 2.64 23.38
CA THR A 150 21.82 1.91 22.86
C THR A 150 22.23 1.01 21.69
N GLU A 151 21.58 -0.14 21.59
CA GLU A 151 21.73 -1.06 20.46
C GLU A 151 20.64 -0.90 19.42
N VAL A 152 20.90 -1.40 18.20
CA VAL A 152 19.90 -1.46 17.13
C VAL A 152 18.80 -2.45 17.50
N SER A 153 17.54 -2.01 17.47
CA SER A 153 16.40 -2.87 17.78
C SER A 153 16.05 -3.81 16.61
N ASN A 154 15.44 -4.97 16.92
CA ASN A 154 14.90 -5.87 15.89
C ASN A 154 13.91 -5.16 14.96
N GLN A 155 13.10 -4.24 15.49
CA GLN A 155 12.15 -3.46 14.69
C GLN A 155 12.84 -2.57 13.66
N THR A 156 14.04 -2.06 13.96
CA THR A 156 14.86 -1.32 13.00
C THR A 156 15.31 -2.23 11.86
N ILE A 157 15.79 -3.44 12.18
CA ILE A 157 16.26 -4.40 11.19
C ILE A 157 15.13 -4.80 10.23
N ILE A 158 13.92 -5.02 10.76
CA ILE A 158 12.74 -5.41 9.99
C ILE A 158 12.23 -4.25 9.11
N ASN A 159 12.16 -3.03 9.65
CA ASN A 159 11.51 -1.90 8.97
C ASN A 159 12.44 -1.08 8.06
N LEU A 160 13.74 -1.23 8.15
CA LEU A 160 14.66 -0.48 7.29
C LEU A 160 14.61 -0.92 5.82
N PRO A 161 14.59 -2.23 5.48
CA PRO A 161 14.50 -2.68 4.10
C PRO A 161 13.25 -2.15 3.36
N PRO A 162 12.03 -2.23 3.89
CA PRO A 162 10.83 -1.63 3.24
C PRO A 162 10.98 -0.12 2.97
N ARG A 163 11.61 0.63 3.88
CA ARG A 163 11.85 2.07 3.68
C ARG A 163 12.88 2.36 2.60
N LEU A 164 13.93 1.56 2.50
CA LEU A 164 14.89 1.65 1.39
C LEU A 164 14.24 1.32 0.05
N ARG A 165 13.37 0.29 0.01
CA ARG A 165 12.58 -0.04 -1.18
C ARG A 165 11.66 1.11 -1.58
N MET A 166 10.96 1.73 -0.64
CA MET A 166 10.13 2.91 -0.91
C MET A 166 10.96 4.04 -1.54
N SER A 167 12.09 4.40 -0.94
CA SER A 167 12.96 5.45 -1.48
C SER A 167 13.46 5.11 -2.89
N THR A 168 13.80 3.84 -3.14
CA THR A 168 14.22 3.34 -4.46
C THR A 168 13.09 3.46 -5.48
N LEU A 169 11.86 3.08 -5.11
CA LEU A 169 10.68 3.19 -5.99
C LEU A 169 10.42 4.64 -6.40
N TYR A 170 10.47 5.58 -5.46
CA TYR A 170 10.28 7.00 -5.77
C TYR A 170 11.43 7.55 -6.63
N ALA A 171 12.68 7.15 -6.41
CA ALA A 171 13.79 7.56 -7.25
C ALA A 171 13.63 7.08 -8.70
N VAL A 172 13.23 5.81 -8.90
CA VAL A 172 12.94 5.25 -10.22
C VAL A 172 11.73 5.94 -10.84
N SER A 173 10.67 6.12 -10.06
CA SER A 173 9.41 6.73 -10.50
C SER A 173 9.64 8.16 -11.01
N GLN A 174 10.32 8.99 -10.26
CA GLN A 174 10.63 10.37 -10.66
C GLN A 174 11.48 10.43 -11.93
N SER A 175 12.43 9.49 -12.09
CA SER A 175 13.29 9.42 -13.28
C SER A 175 12.54 8.98 -14.54
N LEU A 176 11.42 8.29 -14.40
CA LEU A 176 10.66 7.70 -15.49
C LEU A 176 9.26 8.35 -15.67
N ASN A 177 9.05 9.54 -15.15
CA ASN A 177 7.73 10.20 -15.14
C ASN A 177 6.64 9.24 -14.63
N GLY A 178 6.82 8.70 -13.43
CA GLY A 178 5.98 7.65 -12.88
C GLY A 178 5.14 8.08 -11.68
N ARG A 179 4.27 7.16 -11.28
CA ARG A 179 3.53 7.16 -10.01
C ARG A 179 3.72 5.81 -9.35
N VAL A 180 4.03 5.81 -8.07
CA VAL A 180 4.29 4.59 -7.30
C VAL A 180 2.97 3.96 -6.89
N ALA A 181 2.77 2.69 -7.26
CA ALA A 181 1.64 1.91 -6.77
C ALA A 181 1.93 1.34 -5.38
N ASN A 182 1.04 1.58 -4.44
CA ASN A 182 0.99 0.84 -3.19
C ASN A 182 0.45 -0.57 -3.46
N THR A 183 0.97 -1.57 -2.77
CA THR A 183 0.58 -2.98 -2.92
C THR A 183 -0.03 -3.59 -1.67
N CYS A 184 -0.24 -2.80 -0.60
CA CYS A 184 -0.95 -3.27 0.59
C CYS A 184 -2.43 -3.51 0.29
N ASN A 185 -2.99 -4.55 0.90
CA ASN A 185 -4.40 -4.86 0.85
C ASN A 185 -5.10 -4.49 2.17
N LEU A 186 -6.43 -4.50 2.17
CA LEU A 186 -7.23 -4.12 3.33
C LEU A 186 -6.94 -4.96 4.57
N SER A 187 -6.71 -6.26 4.41
CA SER A 187 -6.49 -7.16 5.56
C SER A 187 -5.16 -6.87 6.26
N GLU A 188 -4.11 -6.60 5.50
CA GLU A 188 -2.80 -6.17 6.03
C GLU A 188 -2.92 -4.80 6.72
N ASP A 189 -3.57 -3.85 6.08
CA ASP A 189 -3.80 -2.51 6.62
C ASP A 189 -4.66 -2.57 7.90
N TRP A 190 -5.69 -3.43 7.94
CA TRP A 190 -6.57 -3.57 9.11
C TRP A 190 -5.81 -3.91 10.39
N VAL A 191 -4.86 -4.82 10.31
CA VAL A 191 -4.04 -5.24 11.46
C VAL A 191 -2.69 -4.53 11.53
N GLY A 192 -2.44 -3.58 10.61
CA GLY A 192 -1.21 -2.81 10.54
C GLY A 192 0.03 -3.62 10.20
N TYR A 193 -0.13 -4.69 9.40
CA TYR A 193 0.96 -5.54 8.94
C TYR A 193 1.70 -4.90 7.76
N SER A 194 2.15 -3.68 7.98
CA SER A 194 2.91 -2.87 7.02
C SER A 194 3.85 -1.91 7.73
N THR A 195 4.89 -1.47 7.04
CA THR A 195 5.84 -0.48 7.55
C THR A 195 5.43 0.92 7.10
N ARG A 196 5.06 1.77 8.07
CA ARG A 196 4.74 3.17 7.77
C ARG A 196 5.93 3.86 7.10
N TYR A 197 5.68 4.54 5.98
CA TYR A 197 6.72 5.15 5.11
C TYR A 197 7.70 4.13 4.52
N GLY A 198 7.28 2.88 4.40
CA GLY A 198 7.94 1.81 3.68
C GLY A 198 7.00 1.25 2.63
N ASP A 199 6.62 -0.02 2.78
CA ASP A 199 5.64 -0.70 1.91
C ASP A 199 4.22 -0.08 1.99
N ALA A 200 3.86 0.60 3.09
CA ALA A 200 2.61 1.35 3.18
C ALA A 200 2.57 2.63 2.32
N ALA A 201 3.69 3.03 1.69
CA ALA A 201 3.75 4.24 0.87
C ALA A 201 3.36 3.96 -0.59
N GLY A 202 2.79 4.98 -1.24
CA GLY A 202 2.43 4.97 -2.65
C GLY A 202 1.68 6.25 -3.03
N ASP A 203 1.53 6.48 -4.33
CA ASP A 203 0.75 7.59 -4.86
C ASP A 203 -0.72 7.17 -5.08
N PHE A 204 -0.97 5.88 -5.27
CA PHE A 204 -2.30 5.28 -5.40
C PHE A 204 -2.29 3.84 -4.88
N SER A 205 -3.43 3.34 -4.38
CA SER A 205 -3.56 2.05 -3.72
C SER A 205 -4.73 1.23 -4.28
N PRO A 206 -4.50 0.42 -5.33
CA PRO A 206 -5.56 -0.34 -5.99
C PRO A 206 -6.22 -1.41 -5.11
N LEU A 207 -5.49 -1.94 -4.12
CA LEU A 207 -5.95 -3.03 -3.26
C LEU A 207 -6.41 -2.58 -1.87
N GLY A 208 -6.31 -1.29 -1.54
CA GLY A 208 -6.57 -0.79 -0.18
C GLY A 208 -8.00 -1.04 0.34
N GLY A 209 -8.97 -1.31 -0.53
CA GLY A 209 -10.34 -1.70 -0.19
C GLY A 209 -10.64 -3.19 -0.29
N LEU A 210 -9.66 -4.04 -0.64
CA LEU A 210 -9.83 -5.46 -0.97
C LEU A 210 -9.13 -6.35 0.05
N THR A 211 -9.83 -7.38 0.53
CA THR A 211 -9.25 -8.39 1.43
C THR A 211 -8.36 -9.38 0.69
N VAL A 212 -7.56 -10.16 1.43
CA VAL A 212 -6.64 -11.15 0.85
C VAL A 212 -7.37 -12.14 -0.06
N GLN A 213 -8.55 -12.65 0.36
CA GLN A 213 -9.30 -13.61 -0.46
C GLN A 213 -9.86 -12.96 -1.73
N GLU A 214 -10.29 -11.71 -1.67
CA GLU A 214 -10.75 -10.94 -2.82
C GLU A 214 -9.60 -10.65 -3.80
N VAL A 215 -8.42 -10.29 -3.30
CA VAL A 215 -7.20 -10.10 -4.11
C VAL A 215 -6.83 -11.39 -4.85
N LYS A 216 -6.85 -12.56 -4.17
CA LYS A 216 -6.61 -13.86 -4.80
C LYS A 216 -7.63 -14.16 -5.90
N ALA A 217 -8.89 -13.89 -5.67
CA ALA A 217 -9.94 -14.11 -6.66
C ALA A 217 -9.74 -13.21 -7.90
N ILE A 218 -9.38 -11.94 -7.70
CA ILE A 218 -9.05 -11.01 -8.80
C ILE A 218 -7.80 -11.48 -9.56
N GLY A 219 -6.77 -11.98 -8.87
CA GLY A 219 -5.56 -12.51 -9.49
C GLY A 219 -5.85 -13.69 -10.44
N LYS A 220 -6.79 -14.57 -10.07
CA LYS A 220 -7.28 -15.65 -10.93
C LYS A 220 -8.02 -15.12 -12.15
N GLU A 221 -8.88 -14.14 -11.96
CA GLU A 221 -9.65 -13.48 -13.02
C GLU A 221 -8.76 -12.74 -14.02
N LEU A 222 -7.62 -12.22 -13.58
CA LEU A 222 -6.58 -11.62 -14.43
C LEU A 222 -5.75 -12.65 -15.20
N GLY A 223 -5.93 -13.96 -14.95
CA GLY A 223 -5.15 -15.03 -15.56
C GLY A 223 -3.68 -15.05 -15.15
N LEU A 224 -3.36 -14.54 -13.97
CA LEU A 224 -2.00 -14.55 -13.44
C LEU A 224 -1.55 -15.98 -13.07
N PRO A 225 -0.24 -16.27 -13.09
CA PRO A 225 0.27 -17.58 -12.68
C PRO A 225 -0.23 -17.96 -11.29
N ILE A 226 -0.92 -19.11 -11.19
CA ILE A 226 -1.63 -19.52 -9.99
C ILE A 226 -0.69 -19.66 -8.77
N GLU A 227 0.55 -20.10 -9.02
CA GLU A 227 1.58 -20.23 -8.00
C GLU A 227 1.98 -18.88 -7.36
N LEU A 228 1.84 -17.76 -8.07
CA LEU A 228 2.07 -16.41 -7.52
C LEU A 228 0.84 -15.92 -6.75
N VAL A 229 -0.36 -16.20 -7.26
CA VAL A 229 -1.64 -15.81 -6.64
C VAL A 229 -1.89 -16.56 -5.34
N GLU A 230 -1.56 -17.87 -5.29
CA GLU A 230 -1.76 -18.70 -4.09
C GLU A 230 -0.52 -18.82 -3.21
N LYS A 231 0.57 -18.13 -3.56
CA LYS A 231 1.78 -18.11 -2.74
C LYS A 231 1.44 -17.71 -1.30
N THR A 232 1.89 -18.54 -0.35
CA THR A 232 1.73 -18.22 1.09
C THR A 232 2.46 -16.92 1.41
N PRO A 233 1.79 -15.93 2.01
CA PRO A 233 2.43 -14.70 2.41
C PRO A 233 3.54 -14.97 3.45
N ALA A 234 4.72 -14.43 3.18
CA ALA A 234 5.87 -14.50 4.08
C ALA A 234 6.65 -13.20 4.00
N ASP A 235 7.12 -12.71 5.14
CA ASP A 235 7.90 -11.47 5.22
C ASP A 235 9.32 -11.58 4.60
N GLY A 236 9.73 -12.80 4.23
CA GLY A 236 11.06 -13.09 3.68
C GLY A 236 12.22 -12.88 4.67
N LEU A 237 11.93 -12.60 5.94
CA LEU A 237 12.89 -12.33 7.00
C LEU A 237 12.92 -13.45 8.05
N THR A 238 11.82 -14.16 8.23
CA THR A 238 11.67 -15.30 9.12
C THR A 238 11.19 -16.52 8.34
N ASP A 239 11.41 -17.73 8.87
CA ASP A 239 10.84 -18.97 8.30
C ASP A 239 9.34 -19.12 8.64
N LYS A 240 8.71 -18.08 9.21
CA LYS A 240 7.31 -18.06 9.61
C LYS A 240 6.47 -17.37 8.56
N SER A 241 5.25 -17.86 8.39
CA SER A 241 4.24 -17.16 7.60
C SER A 241 3.70 -15.92 8.32
N ASP A 242 3.05 -15.03 7.59
CA ASP A 242 2.36 -13.88 8.18
C ASP A 242 1.29 -14.34 9.18
N GLU A 243 0.55 -15.42 8.87
CA GLU A 243 -0.49 -15.99 9.74
C GLU A 243 0.09 -16.54 11.05
N ASP A 244 1.29 -17.14 11.01
CA ASP A 244 2.01 -17.56 12.24
C ASP A 244 2.36 -16.37 13.13
N ASN A 245 2.76 -15.25 12.54
CA ASN A 245 3.09 -14.02 13.26
C ASN A 245 1.84 -13.30 13.79
N LEU A 246 0.74 -13.35 13.04
CA LEU A 246 -0.54 -12.77 13.44
C LEU A 246 -1.24 -13.61 14.50
N GLY A 247 -1.13 -14.95 14.41
CA GLY A 247 -1.79 -15.93 15.27
C GLY A 247 -3.26 -16.16 14.91
N PHE A 248 -3.65 -15.86 13.68
CA PHE A 248 -4.93 -16.17 13.04
C PHE A 248 -4.75 -16.14 11.52
N THR A 249 -5.68 -16.78 10.79
CA THR A 249 -5.63 -16.84 9.33
C THR A 249 -6.26 -15.62 8.68
N TYR A 250 -5.83 -15.31 7.45
CA TYR A 250 -6.48 -14.26 6.65
C TYR A 250 -7.94 -14.59 6.34
N VAL A 251 -8.31 -15.87 6.24
CA VAL A 251 -9.73 -16.25 6.04
C VAL A 251 -10.60 -15.77 7.19
N VAL A 252 -10.16 -15.95 8.44
CA VAL A 252 -10.87 -15.47 9.63
C VAL A 252 -10.89 -13.94 9.68
N LEU A 253 -9.77 -13.30 9.37
CA LEU A 253 -9.67 -11.84 9.36
C LEU A 253 -10.59 -11.22 8.30
N ASP A 254 -10.56 -11.75 7.07
CA ASP A 254 -11.37 -11.26 5.95
C ASP A 254 -12.87 -11.38 6.24
N HIS A 255 -13.28 -12.53 6.81
CA HIS A 255 -14.65 -12.72 7.25
C HIS A 255 -15.05 -11.66 8.31
N TYR A 256 -14.20 -11.49 9.32
CA TYR A 256 -14.44 -10.48 10.36
C TYR A 256 -14.51 -9.05 9.80
N ILE A 257 -13.63 -8.68 8.89
CA ILE A 257 -13.66 -7.35 8.23
C ILE A 257 -14.98 -7.13 7.49
N ARG A 258 -15.49 -8.15 6.79
CA ARG A 258 -16.69 -8.03 5.95
C ARG A 258 -18.02 -8.15 6.72
N THR A 259 -18.06 -8.95 7.79
CA THR A 259 -19.30 -9.27 8.51
C THR A 259 -19.36 -8.68 9.92
N GLY A 260 -18.21 -8.41 10.54
CA GLY A 260 -18.11 -8.09 11.97
C GLY A 260 -18.21 -9.32 12.88
N GLU A 261 -18.28 -10.53 12.31
CA GLU A 261 -18.45 -11.79 13.03
C GLU A 261 -17.13 -12.55 13.13
N CYS A 262 -16.85 -13.10 14.32
CA CYS A 262 -15.72 -13.96 14.59
C CYS A 262 -16.10 -14.95 15.69
N ASP A 263 -16.05 -16.24 15.38
CA ASP A 263 -16.52 -17.31 16.28
C ASP A 263 -15.67 -17.45 17.55
N ASP A 264 -14.36 -17.17 17.44
CA ASP A 264 -13.46 -17.24 18.59
C ASP A 264 -13.25 -15.85 19.22
N PRO A 265 -13.77 -15.62 20.45
CA PRO A 265 -13.62 -14.33 21.14
C PRO A 265 -12.16 -13.91 21.38
N VAL A 266 -11.24 -14.88 21.53
CA VAL A 266 -9.81 -14.60 21.77
C VAL A 266 -9.18 -14.05 20.48
N THR A 267 -9.46 -14.68 19.35
CA THR A 267 -9.01 -14.20 18.03
C THR A 267 -9.61 -12.85 17.72
N LYS A 268 -10.92 -12.66 17.99
CA LYS A 268 -11.57 -11.34 17.81
C LYS A 268 -10.88 -10.24 18.60
N ALA A 269 -10.64 -10.47 19.90
CA ALA A 269 -9.97 -9.49 20.75
C ALA A 269 -8.54 -9.18 20.26
N ARG A 270 -7.83 -10.16 19.70
CA ARG A 270 -6.49 -9.98 19.12
C ARG A 270 -6.54 -9.14 17.85
N ILE A 271 -7.51 -9.37 16.97
CA ILE A 271 -7.71 -8.57 15.75
C ILE A 271 -8.03 -7.12 16.14
N ASP A 272 -8.97 -6.90 17.05
CA ASP A 272 -9.37 -5.57 17.52
C ASP A 272 -8.19 -4.80 18.15
N ASP A 273 -7.39 -5.46 18.98
CA ASP A 273 -6.20 -4.86 19.61
C ASP A 273 -5.17 -4.43 18.55
N LYS A 274 -4.89 -5.31 17.58
CA LYS A 274 -3.98 -4.97 16.47
C LYS A 274 -4.52 -3.81 15.63
N HIS A 275 -5.80 -3.82 15.31
CA HIS A 275 -6.45 -2.74 14.56
C HIS A 275 -6.28 -1.40 15.25
N VAL A 276 -6.71 -1.30 16.51
CA VAL A 276 -6.65 -0.04 17.28
C VAL A 276 -5.22 0.47 17.43
N LYS A 277 -4.28 -0.41 17.77
CA LYS A 277 -2.87 -0.05 17.96
C LYS A 277 -2.20 0.45 16.68
N ASN A 278 -2.65 0.00 15.51
CA ASN A 278 -2.01 0.32 14.24
C ASN A 278 -2.76 1.37 13.40
N LEU A 279 -3.95 1.81 13.80
CA LEU A 279 -4.73 2.83 13.08
C LEU A 279 -3.92 4.09 12.73
N PHE A 280 -2.96 4.48 13.58
CA PHE A 280 -2.12 5.65 13.32
C PHE A 280 -1.27 5.54 12.06
N LYS A 281 -0.99 4.31 11.59
CA LYS A 281 -0.20 4.08 10.38
C LYS A 281 -0.95 4.51 9.11
N LEU A 282 -2.28 4.39 9.14
CA LEU A 282 -3.18 4.69 8.03
C LEU A 282 -3.64 6.16 8.01
N LYS A 283 -3.46 6.86 9.13
CA LYS A 283 -3.88 8.26 9.24
C LYS A 283 -2.84 9.20 8.61
N PRO A 284 -3.28 10.31 8.00
CA PRO A 284 -2.39 11.40 7.63
C PRO A 284 -1.53 11.85 8.81
N ILE A 285 -0.41 12.50 8.52
CA ILE A 285 0.42 13.08 9.59
C ILE A 285 -0.42 14.12 10.34
N PRO A 286 -0.63 13.95 11.67
CA PRO A 286 -1.35 14.95 12.43
C PRO A 286 -0.58 16.27 12.43
N HIS A 287 -1.29 17.36 12.29
CA HIS A 287 -0.72 18.70 12.29
C HIS A 287 -1.51 19.60 13.25
N PHE A 288 -0.85 20.66 13.71
CA PHE A 288 -1.52 21.68 14.49
C PHE A 288 -2.46 22.50 13.60
N GLU A 289 -3.73 22.54 13.97
CA GLU A 289 -4.73 23.34 13.27
C GLU A 289 -4.71 24.78 13.83
N TYR A 290 -4.28 25.73 13.02
CA TYR A 290 -4.35 27.13 13.35
C TYR A 290 -5.58 27.75 12.68
N CYS A 291 -6.59 28.04 13.49
CA CYS A 291 -7.76 28.79 13.03
C CYS A 291 -7.50 30.28 13.23
N THR A 292 -7.24 31.02 12.15
CA THR A 292 -7.33 32.47 12.19
C THR A 292 -8.81 32.87 12.31
N PRO A 293 -9.22 33.74 13.25
CA PRO A 293 -10.52 34.37 13.19
C PRO A 293 -10.59 35.08 11.82
N MET A 294 -11.60 34.75 11.01
CA MET A 294 -11.86 35.56 9.82
C MET A 294 -12.18 36.98 10.37
N GLY A 295 -11.35 37.96 10.00
CA GLY A 295 -11.58 39.35 10.37
C GLY A 295 -12.96 39.79 9.89
N GLU A 296 -13.67 40.50 10.79
CA GLU A 296 -14.90 41.19 10.48
C GLU A 296 -14.74 42.17 9.32
#